data_111e3a6fcdb17b3aa22d1bca45f82b37
#
_entry.id   111e3a6fcdb17b3aa22d1bca45f82b37
#
_cell.length_a   1.000
_cell.length_b   1.000
_cell.length_c   1.000
_cell.angle_alpha   90.00
_cell.angle_beta   90.00
_cell.angle_gamma   90.00
#
_symmetry.space_group_name_H-M   'P 1'
#
loop_
_entity.id
_entity.type
_entity.pdbx_description
1 polymer ?
#
loop_
_entity_poly.entity_id
_entity_poly.type
_entity_poly.pdbx_seq_one_letter_code
_entity_poly.pdbx_strand_id
1 'polypeptide(L)'
;EAVHGGRRLPARIVEDGFASVTSPGRLEVLRSSPTVLVDAGHNPHGIEALTGATEEAFGFQHLVAVLGVMADKDAEGILAGLEPVTDAVVCVPIDSPRAMDVEDLGEIAREVYGADRVVVSQQLGEGVERAVALSEGYDAPLTASGILIVGSVVLAAEARALFGRP
;
A
#
# COMPACT_ATOMS: atom_id res chain seq x y z
N GLU A 1 -23.43 18.68 -13.02
CA GLU A 1 -24.21 19.68 -13.84
C GLU A 1 -25.57 20.03 -13.21
N ALA A 2 -26.24 19.09 -12.56
CA ALA A 2 -27.58 19.32 -11.97
C ALA A 2 -27.57 20.25 -10.73
N VAL A 3 -26.46 20.43 -10.05
CA VAL A 3 -26.34 21.17 -8.79
C VAL A 3 -26.08 22.65 -9.00
N HIS A 4 -25.64 23.08 -10.18
CA HIS A 4 -25.26 24.48 -10.47
C HIS A 4 -26.02 25.12 -11.63
N GLY A 5 -27.25 24.69 -11.91
CA GLY A 5 -28.09 25.33 -12.92
C GLY A 5 -27.50 25.37 -14.33
N GLY A 6 -26.75 24.36 -14.73
CA GLY A 6 -26.19 24.23 -16.07
C GLY A 6 -24.96 25.09 -16.39
N ARG A 7 -24.40 25.82 -15.41
CA ARG A 7 -23.12 26.54 -15.61
C ARG A 7 -21.93 25.60 -15.45
N ARG A 8 -21.07 25.58 -16.46
CA ARG A 8 -19.76 24.87 -16.35
C ARG A 8 -18.93 25.56 -15.29
N LEU A 9 -18.43 24.78 -14.32
CA LEU A 9 -17.43 25.25 -13.38
C LEU A 9 -16.14 25.62 -14.13
N PRO A 10 -15.45 26.71 -13.78
CA PRO A 10 -14.13 27.00 -14.30
C PRO A 10 -13.18 25.84 -14.02
N ALA A 11 -12.38 25.45 -15.04
CA ALA A 11 -11.47 24.29 -14.93
C ALA A 11 -10.60 24.33 -13.68
N ARG A 12 -10.06 25.48 -13.30
CA ARG A 12 -9.25 25.64 -12.08
C ARG A 12 -10.00 25.33 -10.78
N ILE A 13 -11.33 25.61 -10.71
CA ILE A 13 -12.14 25.28 -9.50
C ILE A 13 -12.33 23.76 -9.42
N VAL A 14 -12.44 23.11 -10.57
CA VAL A 14 -12.49 21.65 -10.66
C VAL A 14 -11.14 21.06 -10.27
N GLU A 15 -10.04 21.59 -10.82
CA GLU A 15 -8.67 21.18 -10.50
C GLU A 15 -8.33 21.41 -9.03
N ASP A 16 -8.61 22.59 -8.47
CA ASP A 16 -8.40 22.91 -7.06
C ASP A 16 -9.30 22.03 -6.16
N GLY A 17 -10.53 21.73 -6.58
CA GLY A 17 -11.44 20.83 -5.88
C GLY A 17 -10.90 19.40 -5.84
N PHE A 18 -10.39 18.87 -6.95
CA PHE A 18 -9.77 17.55 -6.98
C PHE A 18 -8.41 17.52 -6.26
N ALA A 19 -7.60 18.55 -6.35
CA ALA A 19 -6.33 18.66 -5.62
C ALA A 19 -6.53 18.76 -4.09
N SER A 20 -7.70 19.25 -3.63
CA SER A 20 -8.05 19.35 -2.21
C SER A 20 -8.77 18.12 -1.65
N VAL A 21 -9.16 17.16 -2.50
CA VAL A 21 -9.76 15.89 -2.05
C VAL A 21 -8.66 14.99 -1.51
N THR A 22 -8.38 15.11 -0.23
CA THR A 22 -7.65 14.07 0.50
C THR A 22 -8.57 12.86 0.63
N SER A 23 -8.23 11.77 -0.04
CA SER A 23 -8.89 10.47 0.13
C SER A 23 -8.07 9.64 1.12
N PRO A 24 -8.40 9.66 2.43
CA PRO A 24 -7.66 8.92 3.42
C PRO A 24 -7.56 7.44 3.05
N GLY A 25 -6.33 6.87 3.10
CA GLY A 25 -6.09 5.48 2.73
C GLY A 25 -6.21 5.18 1.23
N ARG A 26 -6.10 6.18 0.36
CA ARG A 26 -6.03 6.02 -1.09
C ARG A 26 -4.75 6.67 -1.62
N LEU A 27 -3.72 5.85 -1.86
CA LEU A 27 -2.36 6.26 -2.25
C LEU A 27 -1.88 7.47 -1.43
N GLU A 28 -2.13 7.42 -0.12
CA GLU A 28 -1.83 8.50 0.82
C GLU A 28 -0.38 8.42 1.28
N VAL A 29 0.34 9.55 1.26
CA VAL A 29 1.70 9.64 1.79
C VAL A 29 1.66 9.83 3.31
N LEU A 30 2.12 8.84 4.07
CA LEU A 30 2.21 8.89 5.52
C LEU A 30 3.54 9.48 6.02
N ARG A 31 4.64 9.22 5.29
CA ARG A 31 6.00 9.70 5.57
C ARG A 31 6.75 9.94 4.26
N SER A 32 7.65 10.91 4.24
CA SER A 32 8.35 11.32 3.01
C SER A 32 9.77 10.75 2.86
N SER A 33 10.39 10.24 3.95
CA SER A 33 11.77 9.71 3.87
C SER A 33 12.01 8.59 4.90
N PRO A 34 12.21 7.34 4.46
CA PRO A 34 11.80 6.85 3.14
C PRO A 34 10.29 7.10 2.92
N THR A 35 9.88 7.18 1.68
CA THR A 35 8.46 7.40 1.38
C THR A 35 7.63 6.20 1.82
N VAL A 36 6.62 6.44 2.67
CA VAL A 36 5.66 5.43 3.08
C VAL A 36 4.28 5.81 2.55
N LEU A 37 3.74 4.95 1.72
CA LEU A 37 2.42 5.08 1.13
C LEU A 37 1.45 4.12 1.81
N VAL A 38 0.18 4.49 1.87
CA VAL A 38 -0.89 3.58 2.27
C VAL A 38 -2.03 3.61 1.25
N ASP A 39 -2.55 2.43 0.95
CA ASP A 39 -3.74 2.26 0.13
C ASP A 39 -4.65 1.15 0.67
N ALA A 40 -5.96 1.35 0.57
CA ALA A 40 -6.98 0.39 0.99
C ALA A 40 -7.34 -0.65 -0.08
N GLY A 41 -6.54 -0.77 -1.15
CA GLY A 41 -6.70 -1.81 -2.17
C GLY A 41 -6.70 -3.21 -1.54
N HIS A 42 -7.70 -4.02 -1.88
CA HIS A 42 -7.95 -5.31 -1.21
C HIS A 42 -8.47 -6.40 -2.18
N ASN A 43 -8.23 -6.22 -3.45
CA ASN A 43 -8.54 -7.20 -4.50
C ASN A 43 -7.60 -7.00 -5.71
N PRO A 44 -7.41 -8.02 -6.57
CA PRO A 44 -6.46 -7.95 -7.68
C PRO A 44 -6.65 -6.75 -8.61
N HIS A 45 -7.89 -6.42 -8.97
CA HIS A 45 -8.18 -5.29 -9.84
C HIS A 45 -7.82 -3.93 -9.19
N GLY A 46 -8.08 -3.79 -7.88
CA GLY A 46 -7.67 -2.60 -7.12
C GLY A 46 -6.15 -2.48 -7.04
N ILE A 47 -5.43 -3.61 -6.94
CA ILE A 47 -3.96 -3.64 -6.95
C ILE A 47 -3.42 -3.22 -8.32
N GLU A 48 -3.96 -3.70 -9.42
CA GLU A 48 -3.55 -3.30 -10.77
C GLU A 48 -3.66 -1.78 -10.96
N ALA A 49 -4.78 -1.18 -10.55
CA ALA A 49 -4.97 0.26 -10.61
C ALA A 49 -3.99 1.02 -9.71
N LEU A 50 -3.72 0.49 -8.51
CA LEU A 50 -2.80 1.07 -7.53
C LEU A 50 -1.35 1.05 -8.03
N THR A 51 -0.88 -0.07 -8.56
CA THR A 51 0.50 -0.21 -9.06
C THR A 51 0.77 0.75 -10.21
N GLY A 52 -0.16 0.86 -11.16
CA GLY A 52 -0.06 1.83 -12.26
C GLY A 52 -0.01 3.29 -11.74
N ALA A 53 -0.88 3.65 -10.78
CA ALA A 53 -0.88 4.99 -10.18
C ALA A 53 0.41 5.26 -9.37
N THR A 54 0.97 4.25 -8.70
CA THR A 54 2.22 4.38 -7.93
C THR A 54 3.41 4.62 -8.85
N GLU A 55 3.51 3.88 -9.95
CA GLU A 55 4.55 4.08 -10.96
C GLU A 55 4.48 5.48 -11.60
N GLU A 56 3.27 5.93 -11.97
CA GLU A 56 3.07 7.23 -12.59
C GLU A 56 3.41 8.39 -11.63
N ALA A 57 3.01 8.27 -10.36
CA ALA A 57 3.15 9.36 -9.39
C ALA A 57 4.53 9.45 -8.74
N PHE A 58 5.24 8.32 -8.54
CA PHE A 58 6.45 8.27 -7.70
C PHE A 58 7.70 7.75 -8.44
N GLY A 59 7.56 6.79 -9.35
CA GLY A 59 8.68 6.24 -10.11
C GLY A 59 9.79 5.64 -9.25
N PHE A 60 9.44 4.89 -8.19
CA PHE A 60 10.42 4.25 -7.32
C PHE A 60 11.31 3.28 -8.08
N GLN A 61 12.60 3.25 -7.74
CA GLN A 61 13.52 2.22 -8.20
C GLN A 61 13.38 0.93 -7.38
N HIS A 62 13.05 1.09 -6.09
CA HIS A 62 12.81 0.00 -5.16
C HIS A 62 11.53 0.24 -4.37
N LEU A 63 10.68 -0.77 -4.28
CA LEU A 63 9.42 -0.71 -3.56
C LEU A 63 9.26 -1.98 -2.70
N VAL A 64 9.00 -1.80 -1.42
CA VAL A 64 8.68 -2.89 -0.49
C VAL A 64 7.21 -2.83 -0.13
N ALA A 65 6.47 -3.92 -0.34
CA ALA A 65 5.08 -4.02 0.10
C ALA A 65 5.00 -4.43 1.58
N VAL A 66 4.05 -3.86 2.32
CA VAL A 66 3.59 -4.34 3.62
C VAL A 66 2.14 -4.77 3.46
N LEU A 67 1.87 -6.06 3.57
CA LEU A 67 0.61 -6.66 3.19
C LEU A 67 -0.10 -7.34 4.36
N GLY A 68 -1.37 -7.03 4.54
CA GLY A 68 -2.28 -7.76 5.42
C GLY A 68 -3.66 -7.84 4.80
N VAL A 69 -4.24 -9.02 4.75
CA VAL A 69 -5.50 -9.29 4.02
C VAL A 69 -6.54 -9.98 4.90
N MET A 70 -7.80 -9.84 4.54
CA MET A 70 -8.89 -10.62 5.13
C MET A 70 -8.90 -12.04 4.54
N ALA A 71 -9.31 -13.03 5.32
CA ALA A 71 -9.34 -14.44 4.92
C ALA A 71 -10.28 -14.75 3.73
N ASP A 72 -11.25 -13.88 3.47
CA ASP A 72 -12.18 -14.00 2.34
C ASP A 72 -11.66 -13.38 1.03
N LYS A 73 -10.44 -12.87 1.00
CA LYS A 73 -9.87 -12.22 -0.17
C LYS A 73 -8.94 -13.14 -0.95
N ASP A 74 -8.78 -12.82 -2.21
CA ASP A 74 -7.84 -13.47 -3.12
C ASP A 74 -6.42 -12.97 -2.83
N ALA A 75 -5.78 -13.56 -1.82
CA ALA A 75 -4.42 -13.18 -1.40
C ALA A 75 -3.39 -13.48 -2.49
N GLU A 76 -3.52 -14.61 -3.19
CA GLU A 76 -2.63 -14.98 -4.28
C GLU A 76 -2.71 -13.98 -5.44
N GLY A 77 -3.92 -13.61 -5.86
CA GLY A 77 -4.12 -12.63 -6.93
C GLY A 77 -3.64 -11.22 -6.54
N ILE A 78 -3.78 -10.83 -5.26
CA ILE A 78 -3.21 -9.57 -4.73
C ILE A 78 -1.69 -9.60 -4.81
N LEU A 79 -1.05 -10.67 -4.31
CA LEU A 79 0.41 -10.85 -4.32
C LEU A 79 0.96 -10.89 -5.74
N ALA A 80 0.31 -11.61 -6.65
CA ALA A 80 0.69 -11.68 -8.06
C ALA A 80 0.61 -10.31 -8.76
N GLY A 81 -0.33 -9.45 -8.36
CA GLY A 81 -0.43 -8.09 -8.87
C GLY A 81 0.63 -7.13 -8.32
N LEU A 82 1.13 -7.37 -7.11
CA LEU A 82 2.19 -6.57 -6.48
C LEU A 82 3.60 -7.01 -6.89
N GLU A 83 3.81 -8.30 -7.12
CA GLU A 83 5.13 -8.90 -7.38
C GLU A 83 5.94 -8.22 -8.48
N PRO A 84 5.34 -7.85 -9.64
CA PRO A 84 6.10 -7.22 -10.73
C PRO A 84 6.68 -5.85 -10.41
N VAL A 85 6.13 -5.14 -9.40
CA VAL A 85 6.49 -3.75 -9.06
C VAL A 85 7.13 -3.62 -7.68
N THR A 86 7.27 -4.71 -6.94
CA THR A 86 7.85 -4.72 -5.59
C THR A 86 9.03 -5.68 -5.47
N ASP A 87 10.08 -5.26 -4.79
CA ASP A 87 11.29 -6.08 -4.59
C ASP A 87 11.08 -7.13 -3.49
N ALA A 88 10.27 -6.83 -2.48
CA ALA A 88 9.98 -7.72 -1.37
C ALA A 88 8.59 -7.43 -0.79
N VAL A 89 8.06 -8.39 -0.02
CA VAL A 89 6.82 -8.26 0.73
C VAL A 89 7.02 -8.61 2.20
N VAL A 90 6.47 -7.79 3.07
CA VAL A 90 6.37 -8.02 4.50
C VAL A 90 4.92 -8.32 4.85
N CYS A 91 4.62 -9.56 5.22
CA CYS A 91 3.30 -9.97 5.66
C CYS A 91 3.07 -9.56 7.11
N VAL A 92 1.94 -8.93 7.40
CA VAL A 92 1.57 -8.46 8.73
C VAL A 92 0.13 -8.85 9.09
N PRO A 93 -0.17 -9.07 10.37
CA PRO A 93 -1.55 -9.28 10.81
C PRO A 93 -2.36 -7.97 10.71
N ILE A 94 -3.68 -8.11 10.69
CA ILE A 94 -4.64 -7.00 10.83
C ILE A 94 -5.51 -7.26 12.06
N ASP A 95 -5.89 -6.21 12.79
CA ASP A 95 -6.78 -6.32 13.97
C ASP A 95 -8.24 -6.54 13.52
N SER A 96 -8.51 -7.77 13.10
CA SER A 96 -9.83 -8.19 12.66
C SER A 96 -10.04 -9.68 12.92
N PRO A 97 -11.23 -10.09 13.42
CA PRO A 97 -11.55 -11.51 13.55
C PRO A 97 -11.70 -12.23 12.20
N ARG A 98 -11.69 -11.49 11.10
CA ARG A 98 -11.73 -12.00 9.73
C ARG A 98 -10.38 -11.93 9.03
N ALA A 99 -9.32 -11.58 9.75
CA ALA A 99 -7.97 -11.55 9.20
C ALA A 99 -7.55 -12.94 8.72
N MET A 100 -6.80 -13.00 7.63
CA MET A 100 -6.02 -14.20 7.30
C MET A 100 -4.91 -14.34 8.33
N ASP A 101 -4.63 -15.57 8.74
CA ASP A 101 -3.47 -15.84 9.59
C ASP A 101 -2.19 -15.38 8.87
N VAL A 102 -1.30 -14.73 9.59
CA VAL A 102 -0.13 -14.11 8.97
C VAL A 102 0.88 -15.14 8.46
N GLU A 103 0.95 -16.33 9.07
CA GLU A 103 1.82 -17.40 8.59
C GLU A 103 1.25 -18.02 7.31
N ASP A 104 -0.08 -18.22 7.23
CA ASP A 104 -0.75 -18.68 6.01
C ASP A 104 -0.54 -17.68 4.87
N LEU A 105 -0.66 -16.37 5.14
CA LEU A 105 -0.34 -15.32 4.17
C LEU A 105 1.11 -15.37 3.73
N GLY A 106 2.02 -15.60 4.68
CA GLY A 106 3.45 -15.77 4.42
C GLY A 106 3.77 -16.98 3.53
N GLU A 107 3.04 -18.09 3.69
CA GLU A 107 3.20 -19.27 2.83
C GLU A 107 2.78 -18.95 1.39
N ILE A 108 1.60 -18.34 1.18
CA ILE A 108 1.15 -17.90 -0.14
C ILE A 108 2.15 -16.91 -0.75
N ALA A 109 2.66 -15.96 0.05
CA ALA A 109 3.63 -14.99 -0.42
C ALA A 109 4.94 -15.65 -0.90
N ARG A 110 5.42 -16.69 -0.20
CA ARG A 110 6.64 -17.44 -0.61
C ARG A 110 6.44 -18.19 -1.91
N GLU A 111 5.25 -18.65 -2.21
CA GLU A 111 4.93 -19.30 -3.49
C GLU A 111 5.01 -18.30 -4.65
N VAL A 112 4.58 -17.04 -4.45
CA VAL A 112 4.56 -16.00 -5.48
C VAL A 112 5.91 -15.30 -5.63
N TYR A 113 6.54 -14.89 -4.51
CA TYR A 113 7.78 -14.08 -4.50
C TYR A 113 9.06 -14.90 -4.42
N GLY A 114 8.99 -16.15 -3.96
CA GLY A 114 10.16 -16.87 -3.47
C GLY A 114 10.52 -16.50 -2.03
N ALA A 115 11.11 -17.46 -1.30
CA ALA A 115 11.34 -17.33 0.15
C ALA A 115 12.25 -16.15 0.54
N ASP A 116 13.20 -15.79 -0.30
CA ASP A 116 14.21 -14.75 -0.02
C ASP A 116 13.62 -13.32 -0.05
N ARG A 117 12.45 -13.15 -0.65
CA ARG A 117 11.77 -11.85 -0.81
C ARG A 117 10.58 -11.68 0.15
N VAL A 118 10.38 -12.60 1.09
CA VAL A 118 9.23 -12.60 2.01
C VAL A 118 9.68 -12.54 3.46
N VAL A 119 9.12 -11.59 4.19
CA VAL A 119 9.26 -11.46 5.63
C VAL A 119 7.88 -11.59 6.27
N VAL A 120 7.78 -12.32 7.38
CA VAL A 120 6.56 -12.39 8.21
C VAL A 120 6.84 -11.65 9.51
N SER A 121 5.93 -10.78 9.91
CA SER A 121 5.99 -10.05 11.18
C SER A 121 4.69 -10.25 11.95
N GLN A 122 4.79 -10.33 13.28
CA GLN A 122 3.63 -10.55 14.15
C GLN A 122 2.92 -9.24 14.57
N GLN A 123 3.46 -8.08 14.14
CA GLN A 123 2.89 -6.76 14.44
C GLN A 123 3.13 -5.81 13.27
N LEU A 124 2.15 -4.94 13.00
CA LEU A 124 2.26 -3.94 11.93
C LEU A 124 3.47 -3.01 12.12
N GLY A 125 3.69 -2.50 13.35
CA GLY A 125 4.81 -1.60 13.64
C GLY A 125 6.16 -2.24 13.32
N GLU A 126 6.39 -3.47 13.78
CA GLU A 126 7.59 -4.25 13.46
C GLU A 126 7.70 -4.50 11.95
N GLY A 127 6.60 -4.86 11.29
CA GLY A 127 6.57 -5.07 9.84
C GLY A 127 6.98 -3.83 9.05
N VAL A 128 6.52 -2.65 9.46
CA VAL A 128 6.93 -1.39 8.84
C VAL A 128 8.42 -1.12 9.08
N GLU A 129 8.95 -1.36 10.28
CA GLU A 129 10.38 -1.22 10.57
C GLU A 129 11.23 -2.18 9.72
N ARG A 130 10.78 -3.41 9.51
CA ARG A 130 11.42 -4.39 8.62
C ARG A 130 11.42 -3.91 7.17
N ALA A 131 10.29 -3.37 6.69
CA ALA A 131 10.20 -2.81 5.34
C ALA A 131 11.14 -1.59 5.16
N VAL A 132 11.27 -0.74 6.18
CA VAL A 132 12.24 0.36 6.18
C VAL A 132 13.66 -0.18 6.07
N ALA A 133 14.04 -1.15 6.90
CA ALA A 133 15.37 -1.74 6.87
C ALA A 133 15.70 -2.40 5.53
N LEU A 134 14.72 -3.06 4.90
CA LEU A 134 14.87 -3.60 3.54
C LEU A 134 15.10 -2.47 2.52
N SER A 135 14.31 -1.40 2.58
CA SER A 135 14.43 -0.27 1.66
C SER A 135 15.77 0.48 1.78
N GLU A 136 16.37 0.50 2.98
CA GLU A 136 17.69 1.08 3.25
C GLU A 136 18.84 0.17 2.81
N GLY A 137 18.57 -1.12 2.63
CA GLY A 137 19.55 -2.12 2.18
C GLY A 137 19.84 -2.08 0.67
N TYR A 138 19.00 -1.40 -0.12
CA TYR A 138 19.25 -1.24 -1.55
C TYR A 138 20.31 -0.18 -1.82
N ASP A 139 21.14 -0.41 -2.84
CA ASP A 139 22.16 0.56 -3.27
C ASP A 139 21.53 1.69 -4.11
N ALA A 140 20.64 2.43 -3.46
CA ALA A 140 19.89 3.53 -4.05
C ALA A 140 19.64 4.65 -3.02
N PRO A 141 19.45 5.91 -3.45
CA PRO A 141 19.04 6.97 -2.55
C PRO A 141 17.68 6.63 -1.88
N LEU A 142 17.51 6.97 -0.60
CA LEU A 142 16.23 6.76 0.12
C LEU A 142 15.02 7.42 -0.56
N THR A 143 15.26 8.45 -1.35
CA THR A 143 14.21 9.11 -2.16
C THR A 143 13.76 8.28 -3.35
N ALA A 144 14.56 7.30 -3.77
CA ALA A 144 14.24 6.38 -4.86
C ALA A 144 13.62 5.07 -4.35
N SER A 145 13.50 4.91 -3.02
CA SER A 145 12.90 3.75 -2.36
C SER A 145 11.59 4.11 -1.69
N GLY A 146 10.60 3.23 -1.80
CA GLY A 146 9.29 3.40 -1.19
C GLY A 146 8.82 2.17 -0.42
N ILE A 147 7.85 2.39 0.45
CA ILE A 147 7.13 1.35 1.18
C ILE A 147 5.65 1.56 0.88
N LEU A 148 4.96 0.49 0.48
CA LEU A 148 3.53 0.50 0.17
C LEU A 148 2.79 -0.41 1.15
N ILE A 149 1.98 0.18 2.04
CA ILE A 149 1.12 -0.56 2.97
C ILE A 149 -0.23 -0.76 2.30
N VAL A 150 -0.65 -2.02 2.12
CA VAL A 150 -1.82 -2.36 1.29
C VAL A 150 -2.48 -3.68 1.69
N GLY A 151 -3.70 -3.94 1.23
CA GLY A 151 -4.40 -5.21 1.32
C GLY A 151 -5.71 -5.17 2.11
N SER A 152 -5.94 -4.14 2.90
CA SER A 152 -7.16 -4.00 3.70
C SER A 152 -7.44 -2.56 4.09
N VAL A 153 -8.73 -2.19 4.13
CA VAL A 153 -9.18 -0.91 4.72
C VAL A 153 -8.82 -0.83 6.21
N VAL A 154 -8.86 -1.95 6.93
CA VAL A 154 -8.49 -2.02 8.35
C VAL A 154 -7.00 -1.75 8.50
N LEU A 155 -6.15 -2.43 7.72
CA LEU A 155 -4.71 -2.19 7.72
C LEU A 155 -4.38 -0.73 7.39
N ALA A 156 -5.07 -0.14 6.42
CA ALA A 156 -4.88 1.27 6.08
C ALA A 156 -5.21 2.20 7.26
N ALA A 157 -6.28 1.91 8.00
CA ALA A 157 -6.63 2.68 9.20
C ALA A 157 -5.59 2.51 10.32
N GLU A 158 -5.13 1.28 10.57
CA GLU A 158 -4.08 0.98 11.56
C GLU A 158 -2.76 1.68 11.19
N ALA A 159 -2.37 1.63 9.91
CA ALA A 159 -1.17 2.32 9.44
C ALA A 159 -1.28 3.83 9.63
N ARG A 160 -2.42 4.44 9.30
CA ARG A 160 -2.65 5.87 9.54
C ARG A 160 -2.51 6.22 11.02
N ALA A 161 -3.09 5.41 11.91
CA ALA A 161 -2.98 5.58 13.36
C ALA A 161 -1.52 5.46 13.83
N LEU A 162 -0.76 4.47 13.32
CA LEU A 162 0.66 4.28 13.63
C LEU A 162 1.50 5.53 13.28
N PHE A 163 1.17 6.21 12.18
CA PHE A 163 1.83 7.46 11.75
C PHE A 163 1.17 8.73 12.30
N GLY A 164 0.28 8.63 13.30
CA GLY A 164 -0.38 9.77 13.93
C GLY A 164 -1.34 10.52 13.02
N ARG A 165 -1.91 9.84 12.03
CA ARG A 165 -2.95 10.39 11.14
C ARG A 165 -4.32 9.92 11.62
N PRO A 166 -5.24 10.82 11.99
CA PRO A 166 -6.59 10.44 12.45
C PRO A 166 -7.46 9.89 11.32
#